data_7bccc0802dff71a91d638f27a3c99ff1
#
_entry.id   7bccc0802dff71a91d638f27a3c99ff1
#
_cell.length_a   1.000
_cell.length_b   1.000
_cell.length_c   1.000
_cell.angle_alpha   90.00
_cell.angle_beta   90.00
_cell.angle_gamma   90.00
#
_symmetry.space_group_name_H-M   'P 1'
#
loop_
_entity.id
_entity.type
_entity.pdbx_description
1 polymer ?
#
loop_
_entity_poly.entity_id
_entity_poly.type
_entity_poly.pdbx_seq_one_letter_code
_entity_poly.pdbx_strand_id
1 'polypeptide(L)'
;MPAKRLFVPDDIIRPARPGENTNIRLLQYVNSTTQENFDAFLTHYAMVYILSGVKQIKVSQSKFQIQPGELFLIPRGEYVMSEYITGENGFQSLMLFFSKKVAQDLIEQISGYLSAHMSDVVPMKKEAVKIIPHNPDVERIFSTIATYSKGASNFTCELLKLKFAELIYLLLDSPYQKLILSFLLDAARGENPSISSVIDSNLYSSATINELAILSGRSLSSFKREFVLQYGEPPRSWIRKKKLERAAYLLETSD
;
A
#
# COMPACT_ATOMS: atom_id res chain seq x y z
N MET A 1 -17.54 18.84 0.93
CA MET A 1 -17.60 17.49 1.53
C MET A 1 -16.17 17.02 1.65
N PRO A 2 -15.71 16.40 2.76
CA PRO A 2 -14.39 15.81 2.79
C PRO A 2 -14.30 14.75 1.69
N ALA A 3 -13.21 14.77 0.92
CA ALA A 3 -12.98 13.78 -0.12
C ALA A 3 -13.03 12.37 0.51
N LYS A 4 -13.77 11.45 -0.12
CA LYS A 4 -13.84 10.06 0.34
C LYS A 4 -12.46 9.45 0.20
N ARG A 5 -11.92 8.90 1.29
CA ARG A 5 -10.65 8.16 1.27
C ARG A 5 -10.82 6.89 0.46
N LEU A 6 -9.89 6.63 -0.45
CA LEU A 6 -9.85 5.44 -1.28
C LEU A 6 -9.01 4.35 -0.62
N PHE A 7 -9.58 3.16 -0.38
CA PHE A 7 -8.84 2.00 0.12
C PHE A 7 -8.37 1.14 -1.06
N VAL A 8 -7.08 1.06 -1.24
CA VAL A 8 -6.45 0.39 -2.39
C VAL A 8 -5.76 -0.90 -1.90
N PRO A 9 -6.01 -2.06 -2.49
CA PRO A 9 -6.82 -2.31 -3.69
C PRO A 9 -8.33 -2.52 -3.45
N ASP A 10 -8.80 -2.53 -2.22
CA ASP A 10 -10.11 -3.09 -1.84
C ASP A 10 -11.30 -2.35 -2.45
N ASP A 11 -11.22 -1.01 -2.61
CA ASP A 11 -12.28 -0.21 -3.27
C ASP A 11 -12.20 -0.27 -4.81
N ILE A 12 -11.08 -0.73 -5.38
CA ILE A 12 -10.84 -0.71 -6.84
C ILE A 12 -10.96 -2.11 -7.43
N ILE A 13 -10.48 -3.13 -6.72
CA ILE A 13 -10.52 -4.51 -7.18
C ILE A 13 -11.83 -5.17 -6.71
N ARG A 14 -12.47 -5.91 -7.61
CA ARG A 14 -13.62 -6.75 -7.26
C ARG A 14 -13.31 -7.63 -6.04
N PRO A 15 -14.24 -7.75 -5.08
CA PRO A 15 -14.09 -8.68 -3.96
C PRO A 15 -13.74 -10.09 -4.46
N ALA A 16 -12.81 -10.74 -3.76
CA ALA A 16 -12.41 -12.10 -4.10
C ALA A 16 -13.58 -13.07 -3.95
N ARG A 17 -13.68 -14.04 -4.85
CA ARG A 17 -14.65 -15.14 -4.72
C ARG A 17 -14.22 -16.08 -3.59
N PRO A 18 -15.15 -16.78 -2.94
CA PRO A 18 -14.80 -17.83 -1.97
C PRO A 18 -13.83 -18.83 -2.60
N GLY A 19 -12.68 -19.08 -1.94
CA GLY A 19 -11.61 -19.96 -2.43
C GLY A 19 -10.61 -19.31 -3.39
N GLU A 20 -10.80 -18.07 -3.81
CA GLU A 20 -9.82 -17.34 -4.62
C GLU A 20 -8.60 -16.97 -3.77
N ASN A 21 -7.40 -17.26 -4.29
CA ASN A 21 -6.15 -16.91 -3.60
C ASN A 21 -5.90 -15.41 -3.73
N THR A 22 -5.98 -14.70 -2.61
CA THR A 22 -5.80 -13.24 -2.53
C THR A 22 -4.39 -12.82 -2.12
N ASN A 23 -3.46 -13.77 -1.99
CA ASN A 23 -2.11 -13.48 -1.49
C ASN A 23 -1.30 -12.58 -2.44
N ILE A 24 -1.60 -12.65 -3.75
CA ILE A 24 -1.05 -11.74 -4.75
C ILE A 24 -2.18 -11.30 -5.68
N ARG A 25 -2.24 -10.01 -5.99
CA ARG A 25 -3.32 -9.41 -6.79
C ARG A 25 -2.72 -8.44 -7.80
N LEU A 26 -3.18 -8.54 -9.04
CA LEU A 26 -2.84 -7.63 -10.12
C LEU A 26 -4.02 -6.68 -10.36
N LEU A 27 -3.72 -5.40 -10.46
CA LEU A 27 -4.64 -4.38 -10.92
C LEU A 27 -4.01 -3.65 -12.12
N GLN A 28 -4.67 -3.71 -13.27
CA GLN A 28 -4.44 -2.77 -14.35
C GLN A 28 -5.37 -1.58 -14.13
N TYR A 29 -4.78 -0.46 -13.75
CA TYR A 29 -5.53 0.76 -13.46
C TYR A 29 -5.42 1.74 -14.61
N VAL A 30 -6.55 2.30 -15.00
CA VAL A 30 -6.66 3.31 -16.06
C VAL A 30 -7.53 4.45 -15.57
N ASN A 31 -7.07 5.68 -15.77
CA ASN A 31 -7.81 6.88 -15.47
C ASN A 31 -7.73 7.85 -16.67
N SER A 32 -8.88 8.31 -17.14
CA SER A 32 -8.98 9.22 -18.29
C SER A 32 -9.02 10.70 -17.90
N THR A 33 -9.01 11.00 -16.60
CA THR A 33 -9.09 12.38 -16.10
C THR A 33 -7.96 12.66 -15.11
N THR A 34 -7.37 13.84 -15.16
CA THR A 34 -6.43 14.28 -14.13
C THR A 34 -7.13 14.36 -12.78
N GLN A 35 -6.53 13.75 -11.77
CA GLN A 35 -7.00 13.82 -10.38
C GLN A 35 -5.90 14.36 -9.49
N GLU A 36 -6.24 15.32 -8.65
CA GLU A 36 -5.27 15.96 -7.76
C GLU A 36 -5.65 15.80 -6.29
N ASN A 37 -4.63 15.53 -5.47
CA ASN A 37 -4.70 15.54 -4.01
C ASN A 37 -5.85 14.69 -3.43
N PHE A 38 -6.00 13.46 -3.92
CA PHE A 38 -6.94 12.51 -3.33
C PHE A 38 -6.27 11.66 -2.25
N ASP A 39 -7.02 11.40 -1.18
CA ASP A 39 -6.56 10.56 -0.08
C ASP A 39 -6.68 9.08 -0.45
N ALA A 40 -5.58 8.34 -0.34
CA ALA A 40 -5.53 6.91 -0.56
C ALA A 40 -4.91 6.20 0.64
N PHE A 41 -5.48 5.06 1.02
CA PHE A 41 -4.90 4.14 1.98
C PHE A 41 -4.59 2.82 1.30
N LEU A 42 -3.31 2.46 1.27
CA LEU A 42 -2.90 1.15 0.78
C LEU A 42 -3.03 0.12 1.91
N THR A 43 -3.89 -0.86 1.70
CA THR A 43 -4.11 -1.96 2.65
C THR A 43 -3.06 -3.07 2.53
N HIS A 44 -2.33 -3.08 1.40
CA HIS A 44 -1.28 -4.03 1.07
C HIS A 44 -0.01 -3.32 0.62
N TYR A 45 1.13 -3.99 0.73
CA TYR A 45 2.35 -3.58 0.04
C TYR A 45 2.16 -3.72 -1.46
N ALA A 46 2.70 -2.78 -2.23
CA ALA A 46 2.57 -2.80 -3.67
C ALA A 46 3.87 -2.46 -4.40
N MET A 47 4.03 -3.08 -5.56
CA MET A 47 4.98 -2.69 -6.60
C MET A 47 4.17 -2.16 -7.77
N VAL A 48 4.41 -0.92 -8.16
CA VAL A 48 3.58 -0.22 -9.16
C VAL A 48 4.46 0.27 -10.30
N TYR A 49 4.13 -0.16 -11.51
CA TYR A 49 4.79 0.24 -12.73
C TYR A 49 3.91 1.23 -13.52
N ILE A 50 4.46 2.38 -13.89
CA ILE A 50 3.74 3.41 -14.64
C ILE A 50 3.88 3.14 -16.14
N LEU A 51 2.74 2.98 -16.82
CA LEU A 51 2.69 2.77 -18.27
C LEU A 51 2.53 4.11 -19.02
N SER A 52 1.69 5.00 -18.52
CA SER A 52 1.49 6.33 -19.09
C SER A 52 0.99 7.33 -18.06
N GLY A 53 1.17 8.62 -18.31
CA GLY A 53 0.86 9.67 -17.36
C GLY A 53 1.90 9.79 -16.25
N VAL A 54 1.69 10.70 -15.32
CA VAL A 54 2.61 10.97 -14.20
C VAL A 54 1.87 10.76 -12.89
N LYS A 55 2.46 9.99 -11.99
CA LYS A 55 1.97 9.81 -10.61
C LYS A 55 2.74 10.74 -9.67
N GLN A 56 2.01 11.43 -8.82
CA GLN A 56 2.59 12.20 -7.73
C GLN A 56 2.08 11.66 -6.40
N ILE A 57 3.00 11.46 -5.46
CA ILE A 57 2.69 10.97 -4.12
C ILE A 57 3.29 11.94 -3.10
N LYS A 58 2.47 12.40 -2.18
CA LYS A 58 2.90 13.22 -1.04
C LYS A 58 2.80 12.39 0.23
N VAL A 59 3.87 12.40 1.01
CA VAL A 59 3.95 11.71 2.31
C VAL A 59 4.66 12.65 3.27
N SER A 60 3.98 13.04 4.32
CA SER A 60 4.50 14.05 5.25
C SER A 60 4.98 15.32 4.50
N GLN A 61 6.25 15.64 4.56
CA GLN A 61 6.85 16.79 3.84
C GLN A 61 7.49 16.40 2.49
N SER A 62 7.54 15.11 2.17
CA SER A 62 8.17 14.61 0.95
C SER A 62 7.17 14.53 -0.19
N LYS A 63 7.63 14.86 -1.39
CA LYS A 63 6.87 14.77 -2.63
C LYS A 63 7.67 13.95 -3.63
N PHE A 64 7.02 12.90 -4.15
CA PHE A 64 7.59 12.00 -5.15
C PHE A 64 6.84 12.18 -6.46
N GLN A 65 7.56 12.22 -7.55
CA GLN A 65 6.99 12.26 -8.90
C GLN A 65 7.54 11.07 -9.67
N ILE A 66 6.65 10.24 -10.22
CA ILE A 66 6.96 8.98 -10.87
C ILE A 66 6.53 9.08 -12.33
N GLN A 67 7.46 8.76 -13.23
CA GLN A 67 7.32 8.87 -14.68
C GLN A 67 6.92 7.54 -15.32
N PRO A 68 6.43 7.55 -16.58
CA PRO A 68 6.28 6.32 -17.36
C PRO A 68 7.58 5.55 -17.46
N GLY A 69 7.50 4.22 -17.34
CA GLY A 69 8.67 3.34 -17.34
C GLY A 69 9.34 3.15 -15.97
N GLU A 70 8.94 3.91 -14.97
CA GLU A 70 9.47 3.74 -13.61
C GLU A 70 8.62 2.77 -12.79
N LEU A 71 9.32 1.99 -11.95
CA LEU A 71 8.73 1.14 -10.93
C LEU A 71 8.84 1.84 -9.57
N PHE A 72 7.78 1.89 -8.80
CA PHE A 72 7.88 2.32 -7.42
C PHE A 72 7.35 1.29 -6.42
N LEU A 73 8.02 1.26 -5.28
CA LEU A 73 7.68 0.43 -4.14
C LEU A 73 6.94 1.30 -3.14
N ILE A 74 5.78 0.85 -2.72
CA ILE A 74 4.95 1.59 -1.78
C ILE A 74 4.48 0.68 -0.66
N PRO A 75 4.86 0.99 0.60
CA PRO A 75 4.37 0.28 1.77
C PRO A 75 2.86 0.49 1.99
N ARG A 76 2.31 -0.32 2.85
CA ARG A 76 0.99 -0.08 3.41
C ARG A 76 0.98 1.23 4.21
N GLY A 77 -0.05 2.06 4.00
CA GLY A 77 -0.14 3.35 4.69
C GLY A 77 -1.04 4.37 4.02
N GLU A 78 -1.02 5.58 4.57
CA GLU A 78 -1.80 6.72 4.08
C GLU A 78 -0.95 7.59 3.16
N TYR A 79 -1.57 8.01 2.04
CA TYR A 79 -0.91 8.79 1.01
C TYR A 79 -1.86 9.83 0.43
N VAL A 80 -1.34 11.00 0.09
CA VAL A 80 -2.04 11.95 -0.77
C VAL A 80 -1.46 11.77 -2.17
N MET A 81 -2.31 11.42 -3.12
CA MET A 81 -1.90 11.08 -4.48
C MET A 81 -2.49 12.04 -5.50
N SER A 82 -1.78 12.22 -6.61
CA SER A 82 -2.28 12.91 -7.80
C SER A 82 -1.88 12.13 -9.05
N GLU A 83 -2.70 12.23 -10.08
CA GLU A 83 -2.50 11.58 -11.37
C GLU A 83 -2.67 12.61 -12.47
N TYR A 84 -1.62 12.78 -13.27
CA TYR A 84 -1.59 13.74 -14.36
C TYR A 84 -1.55 13.01 -15.69
N ILE A 85 -2.42 13.39 -16.59
CA ILE A 85 -2.44 12.88 -17.96
C ILE A 85 -1.44 13.68 -18.78
N THR A 86 -0.52 12.98 -19.47
CA THR A 86 0.52 13.59 -20.31
C THR A 86 0.36 13.27 -21.81
N GLY A 87 -0.70 12.57 -22.20
CA GLY A 87 -0.96 12.18 -23.59
C GLY A 87 -2.37 11.60 -23.76
N GLU A 88 -2.66 11.08 -24.95
CA GLU A 88 -3.99 10.57 -25.32
C GLU A 88 -4.40 9.30 -24.56
N ASN A 89 -3.44 8.54 -24.04
CA ASN A 89 -3.69 7.25 -23.37
C ASN A 89 -4.16 7.37 -21.92
N GLY A 90 -4.31 8.58 -21.40
CA GLY A 90 -4.65 8.80 -20.00
C GLY A 90 -3.52 8.40 -19.03
N PHE A 91 -3.85 8.28 -17.75
CA PHE A 91 -2.96 7.69 -16.76
C PHE A 91 -3.17 6.18 -16.71
N GLN A 92 -2.11 5.40 -16.82
CA GLN A 92 -2.14 3.94 -16.75
C GLN A 92 -1.02 3.38 -15.88
N SER A 93 -1.35 2.41 -15.05
CA SER A 93 -0.38 1.70 -14.24
C SER A 93 -0.76 0.22 -14.06
N LEU A 94 0.27 -0.59 -13.78
CA LEU A 94 0.14 -1.98 -13.35
C LEU A 94 0.55 -2.05 -11.88
N MET A 95 -0.36 -2.47 -11.03
CA MET A 95 -0.15 -2.54 -9.59
C MET A 95 -0.16 -4.00 -9.14
N LEU A 96 0.92 -4.44 -8.54
CA LEU A 96 1.10 -5.78 -8.00
C LEU A 96 1.07 -5.69 -6.48
N PHE A 97 -0.05 -6.10 -5.90
CA PHE A 97 -0.24 -6.15 -4.45
C PHE A 97 0.11 -7.54 -3.93
N PHE A 98 0.73 -7.61 -2.78
CA PHE A 98 1.08 -8.89 -2.16
C PHE A 98 0.88 -8.87 -0.64
N SER A 99 0.59 -10.05 -0.11
CA SER A 99 0.37 -10.25 1.31
C SER A 99 1.69 -10.46 2.07
N LYS A 100 1.62 -10.33 3.41
CA LYS A 100 2.69 -10.74 4.32
C LYS A 100 3.19 -12.17 4.03
N LYS A 101 2.28 -13.11 3.76
CA LYS A 101 2.63 -14.51 3.48
C LYS A 101 3.53 -14.64 2.25
N VAL A 102 3.23 -13.93 1.16
CA VAL A 102 4.07 -13.93 -0.04
C VAL A 102 5.46 -13.38 0.25
N ALA A 103 5.56 -12.30 1.04
CA ALA A 103 6.86 -11.76 1.42
C ALA A 103 7.66 -12.73 2.31
N GLN A 104 7.01 -13.42 3.24
CA GLN A 104 7.63 -14.45 4.09
C GLN A 104 8.14 -15.63 3.28
N ASP A 105 7.32 -16.16 2.37
CA ASP A 105 7.70 -17.28 1.49
C ASP A 105 8.91 -16.93 0.61
N LEU A 106 8.96 -15.71 0.08
CA LEU A 106 10.12 -15.23 -0.69
C LEU A 106 11.37 -15.10 0.17
N ILE A 107 11.27 -14.52 1.38
CA ILE A 107 12.40 -14.40 2.29
C ILE A 107 12.94 -15.78 2.66
N GLU A 108 12.07 -16.75 2.91
CA GLU A 108 12.48 -18.13 3.17
C GLU A 108 13.25 -18.72 1.98
N GLN A 109 12.76 -18.53 0.75
CA GLN A 109 13.43 -19.00 -0.46
C GLN A 109 14.83 -18.38 -0.67
N ILE A 110 15.01 -17.11 -0.30
CA ILE A 110 16.28 -16.40 -0.45
C ILE A 110 17.13 -16.42 0.83
N SER A 111 16.74 -17.16 1.87
CA SER A 111 17.39 -17.16 3.19
C SER A 111 18.88 -17.51 3.14
N GLY A 112 19.27 -18.49 2.30
CA GLY A 112 20.66 -18.84 2.08
C GLY A 112 21.50 -17.70 1.49
N TYR A 113 20.90 -16.89 0.63
CA TYR A 113 21.53 -15.70 0.07
C TYR A 113 21.57 -14.55 1.09
N LEU A 114 20.54 -14.41 1.92
CA LEU A 114 20.43 -13.37 2.93
C LEU A 114 21.50 -13.47 4.01
N SER A 115 21.88 -14.69 4.44
CA SER A 115 22.88 -14.89 5.50
C SER A 115 24.23 -14.25 5.17
N ALA A 116 24.56 -14.09 3.89
CA ALA A 116 25.78 -13.44 3.44
C ALA A 116 25.67 -11.89 3.31
N HIS A 117 24.45 -11.32 3.29
CA HIS A 117 24.22 -9.92 2.91
C HIS A 117 23.36 -9.12 3.92
N MET A 118 22.90 -9.76 5.03
CA MET A 118 21.95 -9.12 5.97
C MET A 118 22.55 -8.09 6.92
N SER A 119 23.87 -8.05 7.11
CA SER A 119 24.51 -7.20 8.13
C SER A 119 24.23 -5.70 7.97
N ASP A 120 23.88 -5.26 6.76
CA ASP A 120 23.75 -3.84 6.40
C ASP A 120 22.34 -3.42 5.97
N VAL A 121 21.33 -4.28 6.12
CA VAL A 121 19.97 -3.93 5.72
C VAL A 121 19.30 -3.09 6.79
N VAL A 122 19.13 -1.80 6.50
CA VAL A 122 18.41 -0.87 7.36
C VAL A 122 16.91 -1.03 7.12
N PRO A 123 16.08 -1.16 8.17
CA PRO A 123 14.62 -1.20 8.01
C PRO A 123 14.11 0.01 7.21
N MET A 124 13.17 -0.23 6.33
CA MET A 124 12.55 0.84 5.56
C MET A 124 11.80 1.78 6.53
N LYS A 125 12.00 3.08 6.40
CA LYS A 125 11.19 4.04 7.17
C LYS A 125 9.74 3.86 6.76
N LYS A 126 8.82 3.78 7.72
CA LYS A 126 7.37 3.83 7.47
C LYS A 126 7.12 5.04 6.55
N GLU A 127 6.26 4.86 5.54
CA GLU A 127 5.87 5.90 4.58
C GLU A 127 6.94 6.27 3.51
N ALA A 128 7.97 5.46 3.29
CA ALA A 128 8.97 5.75 2.27
C ALA A 128 8.61 5.12 0.92
N VAL A 129 8.08 5.91 0.00
CA VAL A 129 8.00 5.55 -1.42
C VAL A 129 9.41 5.49 -2.00
N LYS A 130 9.72 4.45 -2.73
CA LYS A 130 11.01 4.27 -3.40
C LYS A 130 10.81 4.07 -4.89
N ILE A 131 11.55 4.80 -5.68
CA ILE A 131 11.46 4.79 -7.13
C ILE A 131 12.67 4.05 -7.67
N ILE A 132 12.42 3.11 -8.57
CA ILE A 132 13.40 2.41 -9.39
C ILE A 132 13.23 2.98 -10.80
N PRO A 133 14.27 3.63 -11.35
CA PRO A 133 14.24 4.18 -12.70
C PRO A 133 13.93 3.13 -13.74
N HIS A 134 13.63 3.57 -14.96
CA HIS A 134 13.37 2.71 -16.09
C HIS A 134 14.45 1.63 -16.25
N ASN A 135 13.98 0.39 -16.35
CA ASN A 135 14.80 -0.80 -16.55
C ASN A 135 14.11 -1.71 -17.57
N PRO A 136 14.76 -2.05 -18.69
CA PRO A 136 14.18 -2.88 -19.76
C PRO A 136 13.71 -4.27 -19.29
N ASP A 137 14.41 -4.87 -18.32
CA ASP A 137 14.03 -6.18 -17.79
C ASP A 137 12.79 -6.11 -16.93
N VAL A 138 12.67 -5.04 -16.11
CA VAL A 138 11.44 -4.75 -15.34
C VAL A 138 10.27 -4.51 -16.30
N GLU A 139 10.47 -3.71 -17.36
CA GLU A 139 9.46 -3.45 -18.38
C GLU A 139 8.98 -4.74 -19.05
N ARG A 140 9.90 -5.65 -19.42
CA ARG A 140 9.57 -6.95 -20.02
C ARG A 140 8.71 -7.80 -19.09
N ILE A 141 9.04 -7.83 -17.79
CA ILE A 141 8.26 -8.57 -16.80
C ILE A 141 6.85 -7.98 -16.69
N PHE A 142 6.71 -6.66 -16.55
CA PHE A 142 5.41 -6.02 -16.45
C PHE A 142 4.59 -6.12 -17.73
N SER A 143 5.20 -6.08 -18.90
CA SER A 143 4.54 -6.35 -20.19
C SER A 143 3.95 -7.76 -20.23
N THR A 144 4.65 -8.76 -19.70
CA THR A 144 4.14 -10.13 -19.58
C THR A 144 2.99 -10.19 -18.56
N ILE A 145 3.15 -9.57 -17.39
CA ILE A 145 2.11 -9.51 -16.34
C ILE A 145 0.82 -8.89 -16.87
N ALA A 146 0.91 -7.86 -17.71
CA ALA A 146 -0.25 -7.20 -18.31
C ALA A 146 -1.12 -8.16 -19.14
N THR A 147 -0.54 -9.20 -19.73
CA THR A 147 -1.31 -10.21 -20.48
C THR A 147 -2.20 -11.05 -19.58
N TYR A 148 -1.84 -11.22 -18.30
CA TYR A 148 -2.61 -12.01 -17.34
C TYR A 148 -3.88 -11.31 -16.87
N SER A 149 -3.93 -9.98 -16.95
CA SER A 149 -5.13 -9.20 -16.61
C SER A 149 -6.30 -9.45 -17.57
N LYS A 150 -6.00 -9.90 -18.79
CA LYS A 150 -6.98 -10.11 -19.87
C LYS A 150 -7.53 -11.53 -19.93
N GLY A 151 -6.94 -12.49 -19.19
CA GLY A 151 -7.27 -13.92 -19.26
C GLY A 151 -7.86 -14.44 -17.95
N ALA A 152 -8.97 -15.20 -18.01
CA ALA A 152 -9.51 -15.96 -16.89
C ALA A 152 -8.86 -17.35 -16.85
N SER A 153 -7.60 -17.44 -16.41
CA SER A 153 -6.93 -18.72 -16.22
C SER A 153 -7.01 -19.13 -14.73
N ASN A 154 -7.26 -20.41 -14.47
CA ASN A 154 -7.21 -20.98 -13.11
C ASN A 154 -5.80 -20.88 -12.49
N PHE A 155 -4.78 -20.68 -13.31
CA PHE A 155 -3.37 -20.58 -12.90
C PHE A 155 -2.87 -19.13 -12.81
N THR A 156 -3.72 -18.12 -13.03
CA THR A 156 -3.29 -16.71 -13.03
C THR A 156 -2.55 -16.32 -11.74
N CYS A 157 -3.04 -16.76 -10.58
CA CYS A 157 -2.40 -16.45 -9.30
C CYS A 157 -1.01 -17.07 -9.19
N GLU A 158 -0.83 -18.32 -9.63
CA GLU A 158 0.47 -19.00 -9.59
C GLU A 158 1.45 -18.38 -10.59
N LEU A 159 0.99 -18.00 -11.79
CA LEU A 159 1.80 -17.28 -12.76
C LEU A 159 2.22 -15.90 -12.22
N LEU A 160 1.35 -15.19 -11.52
CA LEU A 160 1.70 -13.93 -10.87
C LEU A 160 2.75 -14.11 -9.78
N LYS A 161 2.68 -15.19 -8.97
CA LYS A 161 3.71 -15.50 -7.97
C LYS A 161 5.07 -15.75 -8.62
N LEU A 162 5.11 -16.53 -9.72
CA LEU A 162 6.34 -16.78 -10.44
C LEU A 162 6.94 -15.50 -11.02
N LYS A 163 6.11 -14.64 -11.63
CA LYS A 163 6.57 -13.34 -12.16
C LYS A 163 6.99 -12.37 -11.08
N PHE A 164 6.32 -12.40 -9.92
CA PHE A 164 6.74 -11.60 -8.77
C PHE A 164 8.09 -12.08 -8.24
N ALA A 165 8.31 -13.39 -8.12
CA ALA A 165 9.60 -13.94 -7.72
C ALA A 165 10.71 -13.58 -8.72
N GLU A 166 10.45 -13.72 -10.04
CA GLU A 166 11.38 -13.31 -11.10
C GLU A 166 11.77 -11.83 -10.96
N LEU A 167 10.80 -10.94 -10.77
CA LEU A 167 11.04 -9.51 -10.56
C LEU A 167 11.91 -9.26 -9.33
N ILE A 168 11.62 -9.95 -8.21
CA ILE A 168 12.41 -9.82 -6.98
C ILE A 168 13.84 -10.29 -7.20
N TYR A 169 14.08 -11.46 -7.81
CA TYR A 169 15.43 -11.96 -8.07
C TYR A 169 16.23 -11.02 -8.97
N LEU A 170 15.59 -10.51 -10.03
CA LEU A 170 16.20 -9.53 -10.93
C LEU A 170 16.62 -8.25 -10.16
N LEU A 171 15.77 -7.75 -9.28
CA LEU A 171 16.06 -6.56 -8.51
C LEU A 171 17.08 -6.81 -7.39
N LEU A 172 17.16 -8.03 -6.85
CA LEU A 172 18.19 -8.44 -5.91
C LEU A 172 19.60 -8.53 -6.56
N ASP A 173 19.66 -8.80 -7.86
CA ASP A 173 20.91 -8.78 -8.65
C ASP A 173 21.19 -7.40 -9.26
N SER A 174 20.72 -6.33 -8.65
CA SER A 174 20.83 -4.96 -9.10
C SER A 174 21.35 -4.03 -8.00
N PRO A 175 21.73 -2.76 -8.30
CA PRO A 175 22.08 -1.77 -7.29
C PRO A 175 20.98 -1.51 -6.24
N TYR A 176 19.75 -1.98 -6.49
CA TYR A 176 18.59 -1.84 -5.59
C TYR A 176 18.44 -2.97 -4.58
N GLN A 177 19.38 -3.92 -4.52
CA GLN A 177 19.37 -5.09 -3.63
C GLN A 177 18.97 -4.76 -2.19
N LYS A 178 19.70 -3.84 -1.54
CA LYS A 178 19.45 -3.45 -0.13
C LYS A 178 18.05 -2.86 0.05
N LEU A 179 17.58 -2.11 -0.93
CA LEU A 179 16.24 -1.52 -0.94
C LEU A 179 15.16 -2.59 -1.01
N ILE A 180 15.30 -3.55 -1.92
CA ILE A 180 14.34 -4.67 -2.10
C ILE A 180 14.30 -5.54 -0.86
N LEU A 181 15.46 -5.89 -0.29
CA LEU A 181 15.53 -6.65 0.96
C LEU A 181 14.82 -5.92 2.11
N SER A 182 15.08 -4.62 2.27
CA SER A 182 14.41 -3.80 3.29
C SER A 182 12.89 -3.79 3.11
N PHE A 183 12.42 -3.63 1.88
CA PHE A 183 10.99 -3.61 1.53
C PHE A 183 10.31 -4.96 1.81
N LEU A 184 10.94 -6.08 1.41
CA LEU A 184 10.42 -7.43 1.65
C LEU A 184 10.41 -7.77 3.15
N LEU A 185 11.47 -7.43 3.88
CA LEU A 185 11.55 -7.66 5.32
C LEU A 185 10.49 -6.87 6.09
N ASP A 186 10.23 -5.63 5.69
CA ASP A 186 9.16 -4.81 6.27
C ASP A 186 7.79 -5.43 5.98
N ALA A 187 7.53 -5.85 4.74
CA ALA A 187 6.30 -6.53 4.35
C ALA A 187 6.10 -7.87 5.10
N ALA A 188 7.17 -8.64 5.29
CA ALA A 188 7.14 -9.93 5.99
C ALA A 188 6.92 -9.79 7.50
N ARG A 189 7.44 -8.76 8.13
CA ARG A 189 7.14 -8.42 9.53
C ARG A 189 5.66 -8.09 9.68
N GLY A 190 5.12 -7.30 8.76
CA GLY A 190 3.68 -7.03 8.63
C GLY A 190 3.03 -6.68 9.96
N GLU A 191 3.67 -5.85 10.76
CA GLU A 191 3.08 -5.34 11.99
C GLU A 191 1.89 -4.45 11.64
N ASN A 192 0.73 -4.84 12.11
CA ASN A 192 -0.43 -3.96 12.05
C ASN A 192 -0.16 -2.73 12.93
N PRO A 193 -0.47 -1.52 12.46
CA PRO A 193 -0.40 -0.34 13.31
C PRO A 193 -1.14 -0.58 14.62
N SER A 194 -0.59 -0.09 15.72
CA SER A 194 -1.29 -0.16 17.00
C SER A 194 -2.60 0.64 16.92
N ILE A 195 -3.61 0.22 17.67
CA ILE A 195 -4.89 0.96 17.73
C ILE A 195 -4.62 2.41 18.20
N SER A 196 -3.72 2.61 19.17
CA SER A 196 -3.35 3.96 19.62
C SER A 196 -2.78 4.81 18.48
N SER A 197 -1.80 4.28 17.72
CA SER A 197 -1.21 5.01 16.60
C SER A 197 -2.24 5.42 15.54
N VAL A 198 -3.19 4.51 15.21
CA VAL A 198 -4.26 4.80 14.25
C VAL A 198 -5.22 5.87 14.81
N ILE A 199 -5.56 5.77 16.09
CA ILE A 199 -6.44 6.74 16.74
C ILE A 199 -5.77 8.12 16.82
N ASP A 200 -4.53 8.19 17.27
CA ASP A 200 -3.80 9.46 17.40
C ASP A 200 -3.71 10.22 16.06
N SER A 201 -3.47 9.48 14.98
CA SER A 201 -3.39 10.06 13.62
C SER A 201 -4.76 10.45 13.04
N ASN A 202 -5.87 9.84 13.51
CA ASN A 202 -7.19 9.99 12.88
C ASN A 202 -8.28 10.51 13.82
N LEU A 203 -7.96 10.84 15.07
CA LEU A 203 -8.94 11.22 16.11
C LEU A 203 -9.86 12.37 15.66
N TYR A 204 -9.29 13.36 15.00
CA TYR A 204 -10.01 14.56 14.55
C TYR A 204 -10.42 14.52 13.08
N SER A 205 -10.13 13.41 12.38
CA SER A 205 -10.55 13.20 10.99
C SER A 205 -12.04 12.81 10.92
N SER A 206 -12.56 12.67 9.71
CA SER A 206 -13.90 12.13 9.42
C SER A 206 -13.94 10.60 9.35
N ALA A 207 -12.85 9.91 9.73
CA ALA A 207 -12.75 8.46 9.63
C ALA A 207 -13.84 7.76 10.45
N THR A 208 -14.51 6.81 9.83
CA THR A 208 -15.49 5.92 10.46
C THR A 208 -14.81 4.84 11.27
N ILE A 209 -15.54 4.19 12.18
CA ILE A 209 -14.99 3.06 12.97
C ILE A 209 -14.55 1.91 12.07
N ASN A 210 -15.24 1.69 10.95
CA ASN A 210 -14.86 0.67 9.98
C ASN A 210 -13.52 1.02 9.30
N GLU A 211 -13.34 2.27 8.91
CA GLU A 211 -12.08 2.77 8.35
C GLU A 211 -10.92 2.65 9.35
N LEU A 212 -11.14 3.02 10.62
CA LEU A 212 -10.13 2.84 11.67
C LEU A 212 -9.76 1.38 11.89
N ALA A 213 -10.71 0.46 11.77
CA ALA A 213 -10.44 -0.99 11.81
C ALA A 213 -9.53 -1.40 10.63
N ILE A 214 -9.87 -0.98 9.40
CA ILE A 214 -9.06 -1.23 8.19
C ILE A 214 -7.66 -0.62 8.34
N LEU A 215 -7.56 0.64 8.76
CA LEU A 215 -6.30 1.34 8.99
C LEU A 215 -5.40 0.57 9.98
N SER A 216 -6.00 -0.02 11.01
CA SER A 216 -5.28 -0.84 12.00
C SER A 216 -5.03 -2.29 11.54
N GLY A 217 -5.49 -2.66 10.33
CA GLY A 217 -5.37 -4.03 9.79
C GLY A 217 -6.17 -5.07 10.52
N ARG A 218 -7.29 -4.68 11.11
CA ARG A 218 -8.17 -5.53 11.89
C ARG A 218 -9.54 -5.66 11.24
N SER A 219 -10.23 -6.77 11.50
CA SER A 219 -11.66 -6.82 11.26
C SER A 219 -12.39 -5.85 12.20
N LEU A 220 -13.55 -5.36 11.81
CA LEU A 220 -14.34 -4.45 12.65
C LEU A 220 -14.64 -5.03 14.04
N SER A 221 -14.89 -6.34 14.13
CA SER A 221 -15.13 -7.04 15.38
C SER A 221 -13.89 -7.12 16.27
N SER A 222 -12.73 -7.48 15.70
CA SER A 222 -11.46 -7.51 16.43
C SER A 222 -11.07 -6.11 16.91
N PHE A 223 -11.20 -5.09 16.03
CA PHE A 223 -10.92 -3.71 16.38
C PHE A 223 -11.75 -3.25 17.59
N LYS A 224 -13.08 -3.44 17.54
CA LYS A 224 -13.97 -3.06 18.65
C LYS A 224 -13.60 -3.75 19.96
N ARG A 225 -13.32 -5.05 19.92
CA ARG A 225 -12.93 -5.82 21.11
C ARG A 225 -11.62 -5.33 21.71
N GLU A 226 -10.58 -5.20 20.88
CA GLU A 226 -9.26 -4.76 21.33
C GLU A 226 -9.29 -3.30 21.79
N PHE A 227 -10.08 -2.45 21.13
CA PHE A 227 -10.27 -1.06 21.54
C PHE A 227 -10.88 -0.96 22.96
N VAL A 228 -11.93 -1.74 23.25
CA VAL A 228 -12.53 -1.78 24.59
C VAL A 228 -11.53 -2.27 25.64
N LEU A 229 -10.73 -3.28 25.32
CA LEU A 229 -9.67 -3.76 26.22
C LEU A 229 -8.62 -2.66 26.51
N GLN A 230 -8.30 -1.80 25.55
CA GLN A 230 -7.27 -0.78 25.68
C GLN A 230 -7.80 0.52 26.32
N TYR A 231 -9.02 0.96 25.98
CA TYR A 231 -9.57 2.26 26.37
C TYR A 231 -10.74 2.18 27.35
N GLY A 232 -11.20 0.97 27.69
CA GLY A 232 -12.26 0.75 28.69
C GLY A 232 -13.68 1.02 28.19
N GLU A 233 -13.85 1.58 26.99
CA GLU A 233 -15.16 1.92 26.43
C GLU A 233 -15.23 1.73 24.90
N PRO A 234 -16.45 1.62 24.30
CA PRO A 234 -16.59 1.43 22.87
C PRO A 234 -15.98 2.58 22.04
N PRO A 235 -15.38 2.30 20.86
CA PRO A 235 -14.69 3.29 20.05
C PRO A 235 -15.52 4.54 19.75
N ARG A 236 -16.81 4.36 19.42
CA ARG A 236 -17.69 5.48 19.05
C ARG A 236 -17.91 6.46 20.22
N SER A 237 -18.11 5.94 21.41
CA SER A 237 -18.32 6.74 22.63
C SER A 237 -17.04 7.51 22.98
N TRP A 238 -15.91 6.81 23.01
CA TRP A 238 -14.62 7.38 23.36
C TRP A 238 -14.19 8.48 22.39
N ILE A 239 -14.25 8.21 21.07
CA ILE A 239 -13.88 9.19 20.02
C ILE A 239 -14.79 10.42 20.10
N ARG A 240 -16.11 10.24 20.28
CA ARG A 240 -17.04 11.35 20.42
C ARG A 240 -16.69 12.22 21.64
N LYS A 241 -16.41 11.60 22.77
CA LYS A 241 -16.00 12.29 24.01
C LYS A 241 -14.75 13.13 23.78
N LYS A 242 -13.71 12.54 23.16
CA LYS A 242 -12.45 13.25 22.85
C LYS A 242 -12.64 14.42 21.88
N LYS A 243 -13.49 14.27 20.86
CA LYS A 243 -13.84 15.37 19.94
C LYS A 243 -14.58 16.51 20.66
N LEU A 244 -15.49 16.20 21.59
CA LEU A 244 -16.21 17.20 22.39
C LEU A 244 -15.27 17.91 23.36
N GLU A 245 -14.38 17.20 24.06
CA GLU A 245 -13.34 17.79 24.93
C GLU A 245 -12.49 18.79 24.14
N ARG A 246 -12.06 18.44 22.93
CA ARG A 246 -11.28 19.34 22.08
C ARG A 246 -12.09 20.54 21.60
N ALA A 247 -13.36 20.35 21.22
CA ALA A 247 -14.24 21.44 20.81
C ALA A 247 -14.48 22.45 21.96
N ALA A 248 -14.74 21.96 23.17
CA ALA A 248 -14.88 22.80 24.34
C ALA A 248 -13.61 23.63 24.62
N TYR A 249 -12.44 22.96 24.59
CA TYR A 249 -11.16 23.63 24.75
C TYR A 249 -10.93 24.75 23.72
N LEU A 250 -11.26 24.48 22.44
CA LEU A 250 -11.10 25.48 21.38
C LEU A 250 -12.04 26.67 21.56
N LEU A 251 -13.28 26.44 22.02
CA LEU A 251 -14.24 27.53 22.31
C LEU A 251 -13.81 28.39 23.50
N GLU A 252 -13.17 27.79 24.51
CA GLU A 252 -12.66 28.50 25.68
C GLU A 252 -11.37 29.29 25.37
N THR A 253 -10.61 28.88 24.36
CA THR A 253 -9.30 29.47 24.03
C THR A 253 -9.29 30.29 22.74
N SER A 254 -10.41 30.35 22.00
CA SER A 254 -10.57 31.20 20.82
C SER A 254 -11.32 32.46 21.22
N ASP A 255 -10.59 33.56 21.34
CA ASP A 255 -11.14 34.92 21.40
C ASP A 255 -11.70 35.38 20.07
#